data_67b45bfdfdfc3e8aa3b1c75e93143696
#
_entry.id   67b45bfdfdfc3e8aa3b1c75e93143696
#
_cell.length_a   1.000
_cell.length_b   1.000
_cell.length_c   1.000
_cell.angle_alpha   90.00
_cell.angle_beta   90.00
_cell.angle_gamma   90.00
#
_symmetry.space_group_name_H-M   'P 1'
#
loop_
_entity.id
_entity.type
_entity.pdbx_description
1 polymer ?
#
loop_
_entity_poly.entity_id
_entity_poly.type
_entity_poly.pdbx_seq_one_letter_code
_entity_poly.pdbx_strand_id
1 'polypeptide(L)'
;MLLSELKTIDVFGKEWRDTINGVSYFSSRVVLNLEHENEMIIEIPFGNGYEEQYLYESMDAVKHLFPSSRWYKESMQTWQAKDYYNFKLNYGIIKGCKKKDLYHGEPLNWCGRHHKPIPNRKHKQWSNC
;
A
#
# COMPACT_ATOMS: atom_id res chain seq x y z
N MET A 1 1.80 -14.94 6.44
CA MET A 1 0.87 -14.28 7.38
C MET A 1 -0.54 -14.80 7.16
N LEU A 2 -1.25 -15.11 8.22
CA LEU A 2 -2.66 -15.46 8.15
C LEU A 2 -3.49 -14.19 8.32
N LEU A 3 -4.66 -14.15 7.70
CA LEU A 3 -5.55 -12.99 7.81
C LEU A 3 -5.94 -12.73 9.28
N SER A 4 -6.08 -13.76 10.08
CA SER A 4 -6.37 -13.61 11.51
C SER A 4 -5.25 -12.90 12.28
N GLU A 5 -4.06 -12.86 11.74
CA GLU A 5 -2.92 -12.17 12.35
C GLU A 5 -2.85 -10.69 11.95
N LEU A 6 -3.66 -10.28 11.00
CA LEU A 6 -3.66 -8.91 10.51
C LEU A 6 -4.32 -7.99 11.52
N LYS A 7 -3.57 -7.05 12.06
CA LYS A 7 -4.05 -6.10 13.07
C LYS A 7 -4.18 -4.69 12.53
N THR A 8 -3.22 -4.27 11.74
CA THR A 8 -3.18 -2.90 11.22
C THR A 8 -2.75 -2.89 9.77
N ILE A 9 -3.29 -1.93 9.01
CA ILE A 9 -2.85 -1.63 7.66
C ILE A 9 -2.59 -0.14 7.61
N ASP A 10 -1.38 0.23 7.21
CA ASP A 10 -1.00 1.63 7.03
C ASP A 10 -0.64 1.86 5.57
N VAL A 11 -1.33 2.78 4.93
CA VAL A 11 -1.15 3.09 3.52
C VAL A 11 -0.53 4.47 3.39
N PHE A 12 0.67 4.52 2.83
CA PHE A 12 1.41 5.76 2.60
C PHE A 12 1.43 6.04 1.10
N GLY A 13 0.68 7.05 0.68
CA GLY A 13 0.62 7.44 -0.73
C GLY A 13 1.49 8.63 -1.04
N LYS A 14 1.94 8.72 -2.28
CA LYS A 14 2.60 9.90 -2.84
C LYS A 14 1.95 10.25 -4.16
N GLU A 15 1.75 11.54 -4.39
CA GLU A 15 1.15 12.04 -5.63
C GLU A 15 2.10 12.98 -6.36
N TRP A 16 2.26 12.73 -7.66
CA TRP A 16 2.88 13.67 -8.57
C TRP A 16 1.83 14.13 -9.56
N ARG A 17 1.67 15.44 -9.70
CA ARG A 17 0.76 16.01 -10.69
C ARG A 17 1.53 16.45 -11.91
N ASP A 18 1.20 15.82 -13.04
CA ASP A 18 1.72 16.23 -14.33
C ASP A 18 0.88 17.41 -14.82
N THR A 19 1.40 18.62 -14.61
CA THR A 19 0.66 19.84 -14.97
C THR A 19 0.59 20.07 -16.47
N ILE A 20 1.50 19.46 -17.22
CA ILE A 20 1.51 19.59 -18.69
C ILE A 20 0.34 18.81 -19.27
N ASN A 21 0.11 17.59 -18.82
CA ASN A 21 -0.94 16.72 -19.33
C ASN A 21 -2.20 16.73 -18.46
N GLY A 22 -2.17 17.37 -17.31
CA GLY A 22 -3.31 17.45 -16.40
C GLY A 22 -3.67 16.13 -15.73
N VAL A 23 -2.70 15.27 -15.51
CA VAL A 23 -2.92 13.94 -14.95
C VAL A 23 -2.18 13.80 -13.63
N SER A 24 -2.84 13.19 -12.65
CA SER A 24 -2.20 12.84 -11.38
C SER A 24 -1.76 11.40 -11.39
N TYR A 25 -0.59 11.15 -10.80
CA TYR A 25 -0.04 9.82 -10.66
C TYR A 25 0.23 9.56 -9.18
N PHE A 26 0.07 8.32 -8.78
CA PHE A 26 0.23 7.90 -7.38
C PHE A 26 1.10 6.66 -7.31
N SER A 27 1.82 6.54 -6.23
CA SER A 27 2.38 5.27 -5.80
C SER A 27 2.08 5.13 -4.32
N SER A 28 2.20 3.93 -3.78
CA SER A 28 1.95 3.73 -2.36
C SER A 28 2.84 2.66 -1.78
N ARG A 29 3.05 2.77 -0.48
CA ARG A 29 3.65 1.72 0.34
C ARG A 29 2.62 1.33 1.37
N VAL A 30 2.32 0.04 1.44
CA VAL A 30 1.35 -0.51 2.37
C VAL A 30 2.13 -1.33 3.40
N VAL A 31 1.93 -1.02 4.67
CA VAL A 31 2.59 -1.74 5.75
C VAL A 31 1.54 -2.48 6.56
N LEU A 32 1.63 -3.80 6.56
CA LEU A 32 0.76 -4.66 7.36
C LEU A 32 1.44 -4.91 8.69
N ASN A 33 0.71 -4.74 9.77
CA ASN A 33 1.21 -4.96 11.14
C ASN A 33 2.49 -4.17 11.41
N LEU A 34 2.44 -2.87 11.18
CA LEU A 34 3.58 -1.96 11.37
C LEU A 34 4.22 -2.16 12.75
N GLU A 35 5.53 -2.34 12.75
CA GLU A 35 6.35 -2.53 13.95
C GLU A 35 6.12 -3.83 14.71
N HIS A 36 5.31 -4.76 14.17
CA HIS A 36 5.17 -6.10 14.72
C HIS A 36 6.17 -7.05 14.06
N GLU A 37 6.39 -8.20 14.69
CA GLU A 37 7.34 -9.18 14.14
C GLU A 37 6.93 -9.72 12.78
N ASN A 38 5.62 -9.79 12.54
CA ASN A 38 5.10 -10.26 11.26
C ASN A 38 4.78 -9.12 10.30
N GLU A 39 5.49 -8.03 10.40
CA GLU A 39 5.33 -6.90 9.50
C GLU A 39 5.59 -7.31 8.06
N MET A 40 4.71 -6.91 7.16
CA MET A 40 4.86 -7.14 5.73
C MET A 40 4.66 -5.82 4.99
N ILE A 41 5.44 -5.60 3.95
CA ILE A 41 5.39 -4.39 3.18
C ILE A 41 5.06 -4.71 1.73
N ILE A 42 4.14 -3.95 1.16
CA ILE A 42 3.79 -4.03 -0.24
C ILE A 42 4.13 -2.68 -0.87
N GLU A 43 4.82 -2.71 -1.99
CA GLU A 43 5.10 -1.51 -2.78
C GLU A 43 4.25 -1.54 -4.03
N ILE A 44 3.48 -0.48 -4.24
CA ILE A 44 2.59 -0.34 -5.39
C ILE A 44 3.24 0.66 -6.34
N PRO A 45 3.52 0.25 -7.58
CA PRO A 45 4.17 1.12 -8.54
C PRO A 45 3.27 2.30 -8.94
N PHE A 46 3.93 3.29 -9.53
CA PHE A 46 3.25 4.49 -9.93
C PHE A 46 2.24 4.23 -11.06
N GLY A 47 1.09 4.88 -10.96
CA GLY A 47 0.06 4.79 -11.96
C GLY A 47 -0.86 5.99 -11.86
N ASN A 48 -1.63 6.29 -12.91
CA ASN A 48 -2.56 7.39 -12.87
C ASN A 48 -3.82 7.03 -12.09
N GLY A 49 -4.50 8.04 -11.55
CA GLY A 49 -5.71 7.82 -10.78
C GLY A 49 -6.28 9.12 -10.25
N TYR A 50 -7.34 8.99 -9.46
CA TYR A 50 -8.05 10.11 -8.84
C TYR A 50 -8.17 9.92 -7.35
N GLU A 51 -8.02 10.99 -6.60
CA GLU A 51 -8.32 11.05 -5.17
C GLU A 51 -7.83 9.83 -4.40
N GLU A 52 -8.73 8.98 -3.93
CA GLU A 52 -8.41 7.83 -3.09
C GLU A 52 -8.17 6.55 -3.87
N GLN A 53 -7.98 6.62 -5.16
CA GLN A 53 -7.71 5.41 -5.94
C GLN A 53 -6.46 4.68 -5.44
N TYR A 54 -5.44 5.44 -4.99
CA TYR A 54 -4.24 4.83 -4.41
C TYR A 54 -4.59 3.91 -3.23
N LEU A 55 -5.57 4.31 -2.43
CA LEU A 55 -6.02 3.53 -1.28
C LEU A 55 -6.67 2.23 -1.76
N TYR A 56 -7.57 2.32 -2.72
CA TYR A 56 -8.29 1.14 -3.19
C TYR A 56 -7.38 0.17 -3.93
N GLU A 57 -6.41 0.66 -4.68
CA GLU A 57 -5.41 -0.18 -5.31
C GLU A 57 -4.54 -0.88 -4.26
N SER A 58 -4.18 -0.16 -3.21
CA SER A 58 -3.42 -0.72 -2.10
C SER A 58 -4.20 -1.81 -1.39
N MET A 59 -5.46 -1.58 -1.12
CA MET A 59 -6.31 -2.55 -0.44
C MET A 59 -6.60 -3.76 -1.33
N ASP A 60 -6.68 -3.56 -2.64
CA ASP A 60 -6.81 -4.66 -3.58
C ASP A 60 -5.57 -5.56 -3.55
N ALA A 61 -4.39 -4.96 -3.48
CA ALA A 61 -3.15 -5.72 -3.36
C ALA A 61 -3.11 -6.53 -2.05
N VAL A 62 -3.58 -5.96 -0.95
CA VAL A 62 -3.68 -6.69 0.32
C VAL A 62 -4.64 -7.86 0.18
N LYS A 63 -5.79 -7.64 -0.43
CA LYS A 63 -6.80 -8.69 -0.64
C LYS A 63 -6.20 -9.89 -1.37
N HIS A 64 -5.35 -9.64 -2.36
CA HIS A 64 -4.72 -10.71 -3.15
C HIS A 64 -3.70 -11.55 -2.36
N LEU A 65 -3.30 -11.10 -1.19
CA LEU A 65 -2.46 -11.91 -0.30
C LEU A 65 -3.26 -13.02 0.39
N PHE A 66 -4.58 -12.93 0.38
CA PHE A 66 -5.46 -13.84 1.12
C PHE A 66 -6.52 -14.44 0.19
N PRO A 67 -6.10 -15.23 -0.82
CA PRO A 67 -7.04 -15.72 -1.84
C PRO A 67 -8.07 -16.71 -1.29
N SER A 68 -7.84 -17.28 -0.12
CA SER A 68 -8.80 -18.19 0.51
C SER A 68 -9.82 -17.47 1.39
N SER A 69 -9.68 -16.16 1.57
CA SER A 69 -10.56 -15.40 2.45
C SER A 69 -11.87 -15.05 1.79
N ARG A 70 -12.87 -14.74 2.61
CA ARG A 70 -14.14 -14.18 2.14
C ARG A 70 -13.90 -12.82 1.47
N TRP A 71 -12.93 -12.07 1.96
CA TRP A 71 -12.59 -10.78 1.38
C TRP A 71 -12.30 -10.94 -0.10
N TYR A 72 -11.44 -11.89 -0.45
CA TYR A 72 -11.09 -12.16 -1.85
C TYR A 72 -12.25 -12.79 -2.62
N LYS A 73 -12.82 -13.87 -2.06
CA LYS A 73 -13.85 -14.66 -2.76
C LYS A 73 -15.13 -13.90 -3.00
N GLU A 74 -15.54 -13.05 -2.07
CA GLU A 74 -16.78 -12.28 -2.17
C GLU A 74 -16.53 -10.84 -2.61
N SER A 75 -15.30 -10.50 -2.97
CA SER A 75 -14.94 -9.16 -3.42
C SER A 75 -15.40 -8.05 -2.48
N MET A 76 -15.16 -8.26 -1.19
CA MET A 76 -15.56 -7.26 -0.19
C MET A 76 -14.90 -5.93 -0.45
N GLN A 77 -15.64 -4.86 -0.22
CA GLN A 77 -15.09 -3.52 -0.28
C GLN A 77 -14.21 -3.26 0.95
N THR A 78 -13.31 -2.30 0.83
CA THR A 78 -12.35 -1.97 1.88
C THR A 78 -12.99 -1.81 3.26
N TRP A 79 -14.03 -1.00 3.35
CA TRP A 79 -14.66 -0.71 4.65
C TRP A 79 -15.42 -1.91 5.21
N GLN A 80 -15.99 -2.71 4.32
CA GLN A 80 -16.67 -3.95 4.72
C GLN A 80 -15.66 -4.96 5.27
N ALA A 81 -14.53 -5.12 4.61
CA ALA A 81 -13.47 -6.02 5.07
C ALA A 81 -12.88 -5.56 6.40
N LYS A 82 -12.67 -4.25 6.53
CA LYS A 82 -12.17 -3.64 7.77
C LYS A 82 -13.05 -4.01 8.95
N ASP A 83 -14.35 -3.86 8.80
CA ASP A 83 -15.29 -4.16 9.87
C ASP A 83 -15.39 -5.66 10.14
N TYR A 84 -15.42 -6.46 9.09
CA TYR A 84 -15.56 -7.91 9.21
C TYR A 84 -14.36 -8.55 9.90
N TYR A 85 -13.13 -8.15 9.50
CA TYR A 85 -11.89 -8.71 10.05
C TYR A 85 -11.32 -7.92 11.21
N ASN A 86 -11.92 -6.79 11.51
CA ASN A 86 -11.56 -5.97 12.68
C ASN A 86 -10.11 -5.52 12.69
N PHE A 87 -9.57 -5.13 11.54
CA PHE A 87 -8.24 -4.51 11.50
C PHE A 87 -8.39 -2.99 11.52
N LYS A 88 -7.32 -2.31 11.91
CA LYS A 88 -7.25 -0.85 11.85
C LYS A 88 -6.66 -0.44 10.52
N LEU A 89 -7.22 0.59 9.92
CA LEU A 89 -6.75 1.12 8.65
C LEU A 89 -6.40 2.60 8.82
N ASN A 90 -5.14 2.92 8.55
CA ASN A 90 -4.66 4.29 8.50
C ASN A 90 -4.17 4.55 7.08
N TYR A 91 -4.47 5.72 6.54
CA TYR A 91 -4.03 6.04 5.19
C TYR A 91 -3.83 7.54 5.06
N GLY A 92 -3.01 7.91 4.12
CA GLY A 92 -2.75 9.30 3.82
C GLY A 92 -1.93 9.42 2.57
N ILE A 93 -1.89 10.63 2.03
CA ILE A 93 -1.18 10.91 0.80
C ILE A 93 -0.36 12.18 0.95
N ILE A 94 0.84 12.15 0.38
CA ILE A 94 1.71 13.32 0.31
C ILE A 94 1.61 13.86 -1.10
N LYS A 95 1.16 15.10 -1.23
CA LYS A 95 1.00 15.77 -2.52
C LYS A 95 2.22 16.62 -2.81
N GLY A 96 2.40 16.99 -4.08
CA GLY A 96 3.49 17.85 -4.49
C GLY A 96 4.80 17.13 -4.67
N CYS A 97 4.78 15.81 -4.73
CA CYS A 97 5.97 15.02 -5.02
C CYS A 97 6.38 15.19 -6.47
N LYS A 98 7.61 14.84 -6.77
CA LYS A 98 8.12 14.80 -8.14
C LYS A 98 7.96 13.38 -8.68
N LYS A 99 7.96 13.24 -9.99
CA LYS A 99 7.86 11.93 -10.63
C LYS A 99 8.89 10.96 -10.07
N LYS A 100 10.11 11.40 -9.85
CA LYS A 100 11.18 10.56 -9.33
C LYS A 100 10.95 10.06 -7.89
N ASP A 101 10.06 10.71 -7.16
CA ASP A 101 9.77 10.35 -5.77
C ASP A 101 8.80 9.18 -5.67
N LEU A 102 8.11 8.83 -6.76
CA LEU A 102 7.16 7.73 -6.77
C LEU A 102 7.91 6.41 -7.03
N TYR A 103 7.29 5.31 -6.65
CA TYR A 103 7.85 3.99 -6.88
C TYR A 103 7.63 3.57 -8.34
N HIS A 104 8.69 3.20 -9.04
CA HIS A 104 8.66 2.84 -10.46
C HIS A 104 8.92 1.35 -10.72
N GLY A 105 9.16 0.58 -9.69
CA GLY A 105 9.48 -0.84 -9.84
C GLY A 105 8.24 -1.70 -10.02
N GLU A 106 8.45 -3.00 -10.06
CA GLU A 106 7.36 -3.96 -10.11
C GLU A 106 6.66 -4.02 -8.76
N PRO A 107 5.37 -4.44 -8.70
CA PRO A 107 4.71 -4.68 -7.44
C PRO A 107 5.53 -5.65 -6.60
N LEU A 108 5.68 -5.34 -5.32
CA LEU A 108 6.61 -6.07 -4.47
C LEU A 108 6.00 -6.30 -3.09
N ASN A 109 6.10 -7.54 -2.58
CA ASN A 109 5.77 -7.87 -1.20
C ASN A 109 7.03 -8.33 -0.50
N TRP A 110 7.20 -7.91 0.75
CA TRP A 110 8.32 -8.40 1.54
C TRP A 110 8.07 -8.17 3.02
N CYS A 111 8.75 -8.97 3.84
CA CYS A 111 8.68 -8.84 5.28
C CYS A 111 9.62 -7.72 5.72
N GLY A 112 9.07 -6.72 6.39
CA GLY A 112 9.85 -5.57 6.79
C GLY A 112 10.94 -5.86 7.81
N ARG A 113 10.81 -6.95 8.58
CA ARG A 113 11.77 -7.30 9.62
C ARG A 113 12.74 -8.38 9.21
N HIS A 114 12.29 -9.37 8.48
CA HIS A 114 13.07 -10.60 8.22
C HIS A 114 13.55 -10.72 6.79
N HIS A 115 12.93 -10.01 5.89
CA HIS A 115 13.30 -10.03 4.49
C HIS A 115 14.25 -8.89 4.19
N LYS A 116 15.27 -9.19 3.40
CA LYS A 116 16.14 -8.12 2.93
C LYS A 116 15.44 -7.44 1.76
N PRO A 117 15.17 -6.16 1.86
CA PRO A 117 14.52 -5.45 0.76
C PRO A 117 15.45 -5.39 -0.45
N ILE A 118 14.89 -4.96 -1.56
CA ILE A 118 15.65 -4.67 -2.75
C ILE A 118 16.78 -3.72 -2.37
N PRO A 119 18.01 -3.95 -2.87
CA PRO A 119 19.13 -3.06 -2.58
C PRO A 119 18.76 -1.60 -2.85
N ASN A 120 19.22 -0.72 -2.01
CA ASN A 120 18.95 0.71 -2.04
C ASN A 120 17.51 1.09 -1.72
N ARG A 121 16.68 0.12 -1.33
CA ARG A 121 15.31 0.40 -0.93
C ARG A 121 15.12 0.01 0.52
N LYS A 122 14.77 0.98 1.32
CA LYS A 122 14.50 0.79 2.75
C LYS A 122 13.14 1.39 3.04
N HIS A 123 12.31 0.67 3.77
CA HIS A 123 10.98 1.18 4.07
C HIS A 123 11.03 2.46 4.90
N LYS A 124 12.03 2.60 5.74
CA LYS A 124 12.19 3.83 6.53
C LYS A 124 12.60 5.04 5.69
N GLN A 125 12.89 4.83 4.42
CA GLN A 125 13.20 5.93 3.51
C GLN A 125 11.96 6.51 2.85
N TRP A 126 10.79 6.03 3.22
CA TRP A 126 9.55 6.64 2.78
C TRP A 126 9.44 7.99 3.46
N SER A 127 9.75 9.02 2.76
CA SER A 127 9.85 10.37 3.30
C SER A 127 8.88 11.30 2.58
N ASN A 128 8.80 12.53 3.08
CA ASN A 128 7.98 13.56 2.46
C ASN A 128 8.70 14.09 1.23
N CYS A 129 8.62 13.38 0.15
CA CYS A 129 9.16 13.79 -1.16
C CYS A 129 10.55 14.43 -1.09
#